data_d07d97348f81780af04572062c92c9ed
#
_entry.id   d07d97348f81780af04572062c92c9ed
#
_cell.length_a   1.000
_cell.length_b   1.000
_cell.length_c   1.000
_cell.angle_alpha   90.00
_cell.angle_beta   90.00
_cell.angle_gamma   90.00
#
_symmetry.space_group_name_H-M   'P 1'
#
loop_
_entity.id
_entity.type
_entity.pdbx_description
1 polymer ?
#
loop_
_entity_poly.entity_id
_entity_poly.type
_entity_poly.pdbx_seq_one_letter_code
_entity_poly.pdbx_strand_id
1 'polypeptide(L)'
;VIRVRGLVKRFQDGPASLTVLDGLDLDVAPGELVALQGASGSGKSTLLHIVGALDAAFEGEARVAGEELRALTPAGRARFRNATVGFVFQAFNLLPGLSALENVCLPAWFRPAGPAPAPRALAAAGRAALARVGLAEKAEQRPARLSGGERQRVAVARALFAGPRLLLADEPTGNLDAVTGAGVIALFRALAAEGLTVLVATHEERVTAAADRALLLERGRLRPA
;
A
#
# COMPACT_ATOMS: atom_id res chain seq x y z
N VAL A 1 3.92 13.03 5.50
CA VAL A 1 3.98 12.47 4.13
C VAL A 1 2.62 12.59 3.44
N ILE A 2 1.53 12.38 4.16
CA ILE A 2 0.16 12.54 3.65
C ILE A 2 -0.45 13.77 4.29
N ARG A 3 -1.11 14.62 3.47
CA ARG A 3 -1.95 15.72 3.92
C ARG A 3 -3.20 15.79 3.04
N VAL A 4 -4.34 15.55 3.64
CA VAL A 4 -5.66 15.57 2.99
C VAL A 4 -6.54 16.60 3.70
N ARG A 5 -7.30 17.39 2.94
CA ARG A 5 -8.22 18.42 3.48
C ARG A 5 -9.54 18.42 2.72
N GLY A 6 -10.62 18.33 3.47
CA GLY A 6 -11.98 18.41 2.95
C GLY A 6 -12.28 17.38 1.88
N LEU A 7 -11.69 16.18 1.95
CA LEU A 7 -11.82 15.16 0.91
C LEU A 7 -13.23 14.64 0.81
N VAL A 8 -13.84 14.76 -0.38
CA VAL A 8 -15.15 14.20 -0.68
C VAL A 8 -15.06 13.26 -1.86
N LYS A 9 -15.59 12.05 -1.70
CA LYS A 9 -15.71 11.07 -2.77
C LYS A 9 -17.13 10.58 -2.91
N ARG A 10 -17.67 10.71 -4.13
CA ARG A 10 -18.99 10.21 -4.52
C ARG A 10 -18.87 9.20 -5.64
N PHE A 11 -19.68 8.17 -5.59
CA PHE A 11 -19.88 7.22 -6.68
C PHE A 11 -21.28 7.39 -7.25
N GLN A 12 -21.42 7.33 -8.56
CA GLN A 12 -22.72 7.30 -9.23
C GLN A 12 -23.21 5.86 -9.28
N ASP A 13 -24.43 5.63 -8.80
CA ASP A 13 -25.12 4.35 -8.89
C ASP A 13 -26.47 4.61 -9.58
N GLY A 14 -26.48 4.56 -10.88
CA GLY A 14 -27.61 4.99 -11.70
C GLY A 14 -27.97 6.46 -11.45
N PRO A 15 -29.23 6.79 -11.10
CA PRO A 15 -29.65 8.15 -10.76
C PRO A 15 -29.24 8.59 -9.35
N ALA A 16 -28.84 7.67 -8.48
CA ALA A 16 -28.43 7.93 -7.11
C ALA A 16 -26.94 8.26 -7.02
N SER A 17 -26.55 9.10 -6.07
CA SER A 17 -25.16 9.40 -5.71
C SER A 17 -24.87 8.91 -4.30
N LEU A 18 -23.89 8.03 -4.17
CA LEU A 18 -23.43 7.53 -2.87
C LEU A 18 -22.18 8.31 -2.44
N THR A 19 -22.27 9.08 -1.37
CA THR A 19 -21.12 9.73 -0.75
C THR A 19 -20.41 8.72 0.16
N VAL A 20 -19.17 8.37 -0.17
CA VAL A 20 -18.34 7.40 0.56
C VAL A 20 -17.37 8.10 1.50
N LEU A 21 -16.79 9.24 1.09
CA LEU A 21 -15.98 10.12 1.94
C LEU A 21 -16.63 11.50 1.95
N ASP A 22 -16.73 12.12 3.14
CA ASP A 22 -17.52 13.34 3.36
C ASP A 22 -16.74 14.37 4.18
N GLY A 23 -15.97 15.23 3.49
CA GLY A 23 -15.18 16.29 4.11
C GLY A 23 -14.07 15.78 5.02
N LEU A 24 -13.39 14.69 4.62
CA LEU A 24 -12.38 14.00 5.42
C LEU A 24 -11.06 14.76 5.43
N ASP A 25 -10.49 14.93 6.63
CA ASP A 25 -9.13 15.43 6.85
C ASP A 25 -8.20 14.33 7.36
N LEU A 26 -6.97 14.28 6.87
CA LEU A 26 -5.95 13.31 7.30
C LEU A 26 -4.55 13.93 7.20
N ASP A 27 -3.77 13.81 8.28
CA ASP A 27 -2.34 14.04 8.28
C ASP A 27 -1.61 12.75 8.71
N VAL A 28 -0.56 12.36 8.00
CA VAL A 28 0.35 11.29 8.38
C VAL A 28 1.78 11.80 8.28
N ALA A 29 2.51 11.69 9.39
CA ALA A 29 3.90 12.12 9.48
C ALA A 29 4.86 11.16 8.74
N PRO A 30 6.09 11.61 8.38
CA PRO A 30 7.12 10.70 7.89
C PRO A 30 7.45 9.62 8.92
N GLY A 31 7.56 8.35 8.48
CA GLY A 31 7.91 7.23 9.34
C GLY A 31 6.80 6.78 10.30
N GLU A 32 5.60 7.33 10.20
CA GLU A 32 4.46 6.95 11.04
C GLU A 32 3.76 5.69 10.49
N LEU A 33 3.44 4.75 11.35
CA LEU A 33 2.55 3.62 11.08
C LEU A 33 1.14 3.99 11.57
N VAL A 34 0.23 4.24 10.64
CA VAL A 34 -1.17 4.58 10.95
C VAL A 34 -2.09 3.44 10.56
N ALA A 35 -2.94 3.00 11.49
CA ALA A 35 -4.01 2.05 11.21
C ALA A 35 -5.34 2.79 10.95
N LEU A 36 -5.99 2.46 9.86
CA LEU A 36 -7.31 2.95 9.47
C LEU A 36 -8.35 1.85 9.72
N GLN A 37 -9.10 1.98 10.80
CA GLN A 37 -10.20 1.08 11.14
C GLN A 37 -11.52 1.51 10.51
N GLY A 38 -12.48 0.60 10.43
CA GLY A 38 -13.86 0.85 10.03
C GLY A 38 -14.54 -0.42 9.52
N ALA A 39 -15.85 -0.41 9.50
CA ALA A 39 -16.65 -1.52 8.97
C ALA A 39 -16.34 -1.78 7.48
N SER A 40 -16.69 -2.96 6.98
CA SER A 40 -16.66 -3.22 5.54
C SER A 40 -17.53 -2.18 4.81
N GLY A 41 -17.04 -1.65 3.70
CA GLY A 41 -17.73 -0.60 2.93
C GLY A 41 -17.63 0.82 3.52
N SER A 42 -16.92 1.06 4.63
CA SER A 42 -16.79 2.41 5.22
C SER A 42 -15.98 3.40 4.38
N GLY A 43 -15.28 2.95 3.32
CA GLY A 43 -14.47 3.79 2.44
C GLY A 43 -12.95 3.70 2.65
N LYS A 44 -12.44 2.77 3.47
CA LYS A 44 -11.01 2.59 3.73
C LYS A 44 -10.20 2.38 2.45
N SER A 45 -10.56 1.40 1.64
CA SER A 45 -9.90 1.14 0.35
C SER A 45 -10.02 2.32 -0.61
N THR A 46 -11.16 3.03 -0.59
CA THR A 46 -11.36 4.25 -1.39
C THR A 46 -10.35 5.34 -1.00
N LEU A 47 -10.15 5.57 0.31
CA LEU A 47 -9.15 6.50 0.80
C LEU A 47 -7.73 6.08 0.40
N LEU A 48 -7.38 4.79 0.55
CA LEU A 48 -6.08 4.26 0.09
C LEU A 48 -5.88 4.45 -1.41
N HIS A 49 -6.91 4.22 -2.23
CA HIS A 49 -6.83 4.40 -3.69
C HIS A 49 -6.61 5.87 -4.08
N ILE A 50 -7.24 6.82 -3.38
CA ILE A 50 -7.03 8.25 -3.61
C ILE A 50 -5.61 8.65 -3.19
N VAL A 51 -5.20 8.35 -1.97
CA VAL A 51 -3.86 8.66 -1.44
C VAL A 51 -2.75 8.01 -2.27
N GLY A 52 -3.02 6.84 -2.82
CA GLY A 52 -2.11 6.13 -3.71
C GLY A 52 -2.20 6.57 -5.18
N ALA A 53 -2.96 7.62 -5.51
CA ALA A 53 -3.15 8.11 -6.87
C ALA A 53 -3.68 7.06 -7.87
N LEU A 54 -4.45 6.08 -7.39
CA LEU A 54 -5.21 5.14 -8.22
C LEU A 54 -6.54 5.76 -8.66
N ASP A 55 -7.21 6.50 -7.76
CA ASP A 55 -8.43 7.25 -8.05
C ASP A 55 -8.13 8.75 -8.01
N ALA A 56 -8.53 9.47 -9.07
CA ALA A 56 -8.33 10.91 -9.21
C ALA A 56 -9.65 11.70 -9.18
N ALA A 57 -10.80 11.01 -9.13
CA ALA A 57 -12.11 11.64 -9.16
C ALA A 57 -12.59 11.91 -7.72
N PHE A 58 -12.12 12.97 -7.10
CA PHE A 58 -12.50 13.42 -5.75
C PHE A 58 -12.52 14.95 -5.67
N GLU A 59 -13.16 15.50 -4.65
CA GLU A 59 -13.14 16.93 -4.30
C GLU A 59 -12.25 17.13 -3.06
N GLY A 60 -11.83 18.38 -2.81
CA GLY A 60 -10.90 18.70 -1.73
C GLY A 60 -9.45 18.65 -2.19
N GLU A 61 -8.52 18.60 -1.24
CA GLU A 61 -7.08 18.58 -1.48
C GLU A 61 -6.46 17.27 -0.97
N ALA A 62 -5.55 16.69 -1.76
CA ALA A 62 -4.75 15.54 -1.35
C ALA A 62 -3.30 15.71 -1.81
N ARG A 63 -2.40 15.95 -0.84
CA ARG A 63 -0.96 16.04 -1.05
C ARG A 63 -0.27 14.84 -0.44
N VAL A 64 0.55 14.16 -1.25
CA VAL A 64 1.32 13.00 -0.80
C VAL A 64 2.78 13.16 -1.24
N ALA A 65 3.70 13.04 -0.30
CA ALA A 65 5.14 13.22 -0.52
C ALA A 65 5.51 14.55 -1.19
N GLY A 66 4.68 15.60 -1.01
CA GLY A 66 4.83 16.93 -1.59
C GLY A 66 4.06 17.16 -2.89
N GLU A 67 3.58 16.10 -3.55
CA GLU A 67 2.82 16.19 -4.81
C GLU A 67 1.31 16.41 -4.56
N GLU A 68 0.70 17.36 -5.28
CA GLU A 68 -0.76 17.55 -5.29
C GLU A 68 -1.39 16.58 -6.29
N LEU A 69 -2.13 15.57 -5.78
CA LEU A 69 -2.58 14.43 -6.59
C LEU A 69 -3.56 14.82 -7.70
N ARG A 70 -4.40 15.83 -7.48
CA ARG A 70 -5.36 16.32 -8.50
C ARG A 70 -4.68 17.01 -9.67
N ALA A 71 -3.52 17.62 -9.45
CA ALA A 71 -2.75 18.29 -10.50
C ALA A 71 -2.00 17.32 -11.42
N LEU A 72 -1.86 16.05 -11.01
CA LEU A 72 -1.11 15.07 -11.77
C LEU A 72 -1.88 14.62 -13.03
N THR A 73 -1.21 14.65 -14.17
CA THR A 73 -1.70 14.00 -15.40
C THR A 73 -1.77 12.48 -15.21
N PRO A 74 -2.48 11.72 -16.08
CA PRO A 74 -2.48 10.26 -15.99
C PRO A 74 -1.07 9.65 -16.01
N ALA A 75 -0.17 10.15 -16.87
CA ALA A 75 1.24 9.74 -16.91
C ALA A 75 2.00 10.17 -15.63
N GLY A 76 1.70 11.35 -15.09
CA GLY A 76 2.24 11.84 -13.82
C GLY A 76 1.84 10.93 -12.66
N ARG A 77 0.57 10.53 -12.56
CA ARG A 77 0.10 9.58 -11.54
C ARG A 77 0.78 8.21 -11.66
N ALA A 78 0.98 7.69 -12.86
CA ALA A 78 1.69 6.42 -13.06
C ALA A 78 3.14 6.51 -12.56
N ARG A 79 3.86 7.60 -12.90
CA ARG A 79 5.21 7.87 -12.39
C ARG A 79 5.24 8.00 -10.86
N PHE A 80 4.31 8.78 -10.31
CA PHE A 80 4.18 8.98 -8.87
C PHE A 80 3.98 7.64 -8.13
N ARG A 81 3.03 6.81 -8.59
CA ARG A 81 2.80 5.48 -7.99
C ARG A 81 4.06 4.62 -8.02
N ASN A 82 4.71 4.54 -9.17
CA ASN A 82 5.89 3.69 -9.32
C ASN A 82 7.07 4.14 -8.44
N ALA A 83 7.27 5.45 -8.26
CA ALA A 83 8.42 6.00 -7.54
C ALA A 83 8.17 6.21 -6.04
N THR A 84 6.92 6.44 -5.63
CA THR A 84 6.60 6.97 -4.30
C THR A 84 5.78 6.04 -3.45
N VAL A 85 4.96 5.17 -4.06
CA VAL A 85 3.96 4.37 -3.36
C VAL A 85 4.17 2.87 -3.56
N GLY A 86 4.26 2.12 -2.48
CA GLY A 86 4.12 0.67 -2.48
C GLY A 86 2.70 0.27 -2.11
N PHE A 87 2.11 -0.68 -2.83
CA PHE A 87 0.80 -1.25 -2.50
C PHE A 87 0.90 -2.71 -2.06
N VAL A 88 0.21 -3.03 -0.97
CA VAL A 88 0.01 -4.39 -0.47
C VAL A 88 -1.50 -4.64 -0.35
N PHE A 89 -1.98 -5.70 -0.98
CA PHE A 89 -3.41 -6.05 -1.01
C PHE A 89 -3.67 -7.36 -0.25
N GLN A 90 -4.89 -7.54 0.20
CA GLN A 90 -5.37 -8.75 0.86
C GLN A 90 -5.18 -9.99 -0.04
N ALA A 91 -5.43 -9.89 -1.33
CA ALA A 91 -5.35 -10.99 -2.30
C ALA A 91 -3.92 -11.23 -2.85
N PHE A 92 -2.87 -10.65 -2.24
CA PHE A 92 -1.46 -10.71 -2.67
C PHE A 92 -1.19 -10.17 -4.08
N ASN A 93 -2.05 -10.41 -5.04
CA ASN A 93 -1.95 -10.01 -6.45
C ASN A 93 -0.61 -10.39 -7.10
N LEU A 94 -0.13 -11.61 -6.81
CA LEU A 94 1.06 -12.17 -7.44
C LEU A 94 0.67 -12.82 -8.77
N LEU A 95 1.52 -12.66 -9.78
CA LEU A 95 1.36 -13.33 -11.06
C LEU A 95 1.77 -14.80 -10.92
N PRO A 96 0.87 -15.78 -11.12
CA PRO A 96 1.13 -17.16 -10.78
C PRO A 96 2.17 -17.84 -11.70
N GLY A 97 2.34 -17.31 -12.91
CA GLY A 97 3.33 -17.78 -13.89
C GLY A 97 4.77 -17.36 -13.60
N LEU A 98 4.95 -16.35 -12.73
CA LEU A 98 6.25 -15.79 -12.38
C LEU A 98 6.76 -16.34 -11.05
N SER A 99 8.08 -16.42 -10.89
CA SER A 99 8.74 -16.69 -9.61
C SER A 99 8.54 -15.56 -8.61
N ALA A 100 8.91 -15.76 -7.34
CA ALA A 100 8.93 -14.72 -6.33
C ALA A 100 9.83 -13.53 -6.74
N LEU A 101 11.03 -13.83 -7.26
CA LEU A 101 11.97 -12.83 -7.76
C LEU A 101 11.38 -12.01 -8.90
N GLU A 102 10.80 -12.66 -9.90
CA GLU A 102 10.18 -11.99 -11.04
C GLU A 102 8.99 -11.12 -10.62
N ASN A 103 8.14 -11.60 -9.70
CA ASN A 103 7.05 -10.82 -9.11
C ASN A 103 7.57 -9.56 -8.41
N VAL A 104 8.65 -9.67 -7.63
CA VAL A 104 9.26 -8.53 -6.93
C VAL A 104 9.83 -7.52 -7.92
N CYS A 105 10.40 -7.96 -9.03
CA CYS A 105 11.01 -7.08 -10.03
C CYS A 105 9.99 -6.39 -10.95
N LEU A 106 8.71 -6.75 -10.93
CA LEU A 106 7.68 -6.17 -11.81
C LEU A 106 7.67 -4.63 -11.86
N PRO A 107 7.81 -3.89 -10.75
CA PRO A 107 7.80 -2.43 -10.79
C PRO A 107 8.86 -1.81 -11.69
N ALA A 108 9.98 -2.50 -11.94
CA ALA A 108 11.03 -2.02 -12.83
C ALA A 108 10.57 -1.89 -14.30
N TRP A 109 9.61 -2.70 -14.72
CA TRP A 109 9.07 -2.69 -16.10
C TRP A 109 8.19 -1.47 -16.37
N PHE A 110 7.69 -0.82 -15.31
CA PHE A 110 6.80 0.35 -15.37
C PHE A 110 7.52 1.66 -14.99
N ARG A 111 8.86 1.64 -14.92
CA ARG A 111 9.62 2.86 -14.62
C ARG A 111 9.48 3.87 -15.76
N PRO A 112 9.39 5.18 -15.43
CA PRO A 112 9.45 6.22 -16.45
C PRO A 112 10.77 6.16 -17.20
N ALA A 113 10.77 6.66 -18.45
CA ALA A 113 11.85 6.60 -19.42
C ALA A 113 13.27 6.63 -18.84
N GLY A 114 14.08 5.65 -19.23
CA GLY A 114 15.46 5.42 -18.88
C GLY A 114 15.89 4.07 -19.44
N PRO A 115 17.19 3.78 -19.54
CA PRO A 115 17.64 2.46 -19.94
C PRO A 115 17.13 1.42 -18.93
N ALA A 116 16.61 0.30 -19.46
CA ALA A 116 16.23 -0.83 -18.62
C ALA A 116 17.44 -1.25 -17.76
N PRO A 117 17.26 -1.53 -16.46
CA PRO A 117 18.36 -2.04 -15.65
C PRO A 117 18.92 -3.31 -16.27
N ALA A 118 20.24 -3.48 -16.22
CA ALA A 118 20.87 -4.72 -16.68
C ALA A 118 20.22 -5.92 -15.93
N PRO A 119 19.90 -7.03 -16.60
CA PRO A 119 19.20 -8.17 -15.99
C PRO A 119 19.83 -8.66 -14.67
N ARG A 120 21.16 -8.65 -14.61
CA ARG A 120 21.92 -9.02 -13.40
C ARG A 120 21.69 -8.04 -12.23
N ALA A 121 21.67 -6.74 -12.50
CA ALA A 121 21.41 -5.71 -11.49
C ALA A 121 19.97 -5.77 -10.99
N LEU A 122 19.02 -6.00 -11.90
CA LEU A 122 17.60 -6.18 -11.58
C LEU A 122 17.40 -7.39 -10.66
N ALA A 123 17.99 -8.53 -10.99
CA ALA A 123 17.91 -9.74 -10.17
C ALA A 123 18.56 -9.54 -8.79
N ALA A 124 19.70 -8.85 -8.72
CA ALA A 124 20.36 -8.54 -7.45
C ALA A 124 19.47 -7.66 -6.55
N ALA A 125 18.86 -6.60 -7.10
CA ALA A 125 17.93 -5.74 -6.38
C ALA A 125 16.69 -6.50 -5.90
N GLY A 126 16.13 -7.38 -6.73
CA GLY A 126 14.99 -8.23 -6.35
C GLY A 126 15.32 -9.20 -5.23
N ARG A 127 16.50 -9.84 -5.26
CA ARG A 127 16.98 -10.71 -4.16
C ARG A 127 17.20 -9.94 -2.87
N ALA A 128 17.74 -8.73 -2.94
CA ALA A 128 17.89 -7.85 -1.77
C ALA A 128 16.52 -7.50 -1.17
N ALA A 129 15.52 -7.20 -1.99
CA ALA A 129 14.15 -6.95 -1.52
C ALA A 129 13.52 -8.20 -0.87
N LEU A 130 13.73 -9.39 -1.43
CA LEU A 130 13.29 -10.66 -0.82
C LEU A 130 14.02 -10.94 0.50
N ALA A 131 15.30 -10.65 0.60
CA ALA A 131 16.08 -10.81 1.83
C ALA A 131 15.52 -9.92 2.96
N ARG A 132 15.11 -8.68 2.68
CA ARG A 132 14.49 -7.76 3.66
C ARG A 132 13.21 -8.32 4.30
N VAL A 133 12.52 -9.20 3.60
CA VAL A 133 11.29 -9.85 4.12
C VAL A 133 11.53 -11.32 4.55
N GLY A 134 12.80 -11.74 4.65
CA GLY A 134 13.17 -13.08 5.11
C GLY A 134 12.87 -14.20 4.09
N LEU A 135 12.94 -13.91 2.78
CA LEU A 135 12.60 -14.86 1.70
C LEU A 135 13.72 -15.02 0.66
N ALA A 136 14.98 -14.78 1.02
CA ALA A 136 16.11 -14.88 0.10
C ALA A 136 16.16 -16.25 -0.62
N GLU A 137 15.93 -17.34 0.13
CA GLU A 137 15.98 -18.73 -0.37
C GLU A 137 14.76 -19.13 -1.21
N LYS A 138 13.73 -18.27 -1.26
CA LYS A 138 12.48 -18.54 -1.98
C LYS A 138 12.40 -17.85 -3.34
N ALA A 139 13.47 -17.17 -3.77
CA ALA A 139 13.51 -16.32 -4.96
C ALA A 139 12.98 -17.03 -6.23
N GLU A 140 13.33 -18.28 -6.46
CA GLU A 140 12.94 -19.04 -7.65
C GLU A 140 11.60 -19.77 -7.51
N GLN A 141 10.95 -19.71 -6.34
CA GLN A 141 9.69 -20.39 -6.13
C GLN A 141 8.53 -19.59 -6.75
N ARG A 142 7.59 -20.32 -7.38
CA ARG A 142 6.34 -19.74 -7.86
C ARG A 142 5.32 -19.59 -6.72
N PRO A 143 4.35 -18.67 -6.82
CA PRO A 143 3.33 -18.42 -5.78
C PRO A 143 2.59 -19.69 -5.32
N ALA A 144 2.37 -20.67 -6.20
CA ALA A 144 1.72 -21.92 -5.86
C ALA A 144 2.50 -22.80 -4.84
N ARG A 145 3.82 -22.58 -4.71
CA ARG A 145 4.70 -23.29 -3.76
C ARG A 145 4.98 -22.52 -2.48
N LEU A 146 4.38 -21.33 -2.34
CA LEU A 146 4.54 -20.45 -1.18
C LEU A 146 3.31 -20.55 -0.27
N SER A 147 3.55 -20.54 1.05
CA SER A 147 2.49 -20.37 2.05
C SER A 147 1.78 -19.01 1.89
N GLY A 148 0.62 -18.81 2.53
CA GLY A 148 -0.08 -17.53 2.53
C GLY A 148 0.79 -16.38 3.02
N GLY A 149 1.50 -16.57 4.13
CA GLY A 149 2.41 -15.56 4.67
C GLY A 149 3.65 -15.30 3.82
N GLU A 150 4.20 -16.33 3.16
CA GLU A 150 5.29 -16.15 2.20
C GLU A 150 4.81 -15.35 0.98
N ARG A 151 3.62 -15.64 0.44
CA ARG A 151 3.01 -14.85 -0.64
C ARG A 151 2.83 -13.40 -0.24
N GLN A 152 2.34 -13.14 0.98
CA GLN A 152 2.18 -11.78 1.49
C GLN A 152 3.53 -11.06 1.62
N ARG A 153 4.55 -11.71 2.16
CA ARG A 153 5.90 -11.14 2.22
C ARG A 153 6.50 -10.88 0.83
N VAL A 154 6.25 -11.72 -0.18
CA VAL A 154 6.63 -11.42 -1.57
C VAL A 154 5.90 -10.18 -2.08
N ALA A 155 4.59 -10.01 -1.78
CA ALA A 155 3.85 -8.80 -2.14
C ALA A 155 4.41 -7.54 -1.45
N VAL A 156 4.83 -7.65 -0.18
CA VAL A 156 5.53 -6.57 0.54
C VAL A 156 6.89 -6.28 -0.12
N ALA A 157 7.69 -7.29 -0.43
CA ALA A 157 8.98 -7.10 -1.12
C ALA A 157 8.80 -6.40 -2.47
N ARG A 158 7.78 -6.77 -3.24
CA ARG A 158 7.41 -6.10 -4.50
C ARG A 158 7.06 -4.63 -4.26
N ALA A 159 6.27 -4.33 -3.24
CA ALA A 159 5.89 -2.98 -2.88
C ALA A 159 7.11 -2.12 -2.49
N LEU A 160 8.11 -2.72 -1.85
CA LEU A 160 9.35 -2.04 -1.42
C LEU A 160 10.41 -1.91 -2.52
N PHE A 161 10.27 -2.64 -3.62
CA PHE A 161 11.31 -2.78 -4.64
C PHE A 161 11.81 -1.45 -5.24
N ALA A 162 10.88 -0.51 -5.47
CA ALA A 162 11.21 0.80 -6.03
C ALA A 162 11.72 1.83 -5.00
N GLY A 163 11.83 1.45 -3.72
CA GLY A 163 12.22 2.36 -2.64
C GLY A 163 11.13 3.40 -2.33
N PRO A 164 9.87 3.02 -2.12
CA PRO A 164 8.79 3.96 -1.91
C PRO A 164 8.98 4.78 -0.62
N ARG A 165 8.34 5.95 -0.54
CA ARG A 165 8.23 6.77 0.67
C ARG A 165 6.99 6.46 1.49
N LEU A 166 6.02 5.78 0.88
CA LEU A 166 4.71 5.43 1.45
C LEU A 166 4.34 4.00 1.09
N LEU A 167 3.99 3.19 2.09
CA LEU A 167 3.40 1.88 1.93
C LEU A 167 1.90 1.97 2.28
N LEU A 168 1.05 1.59 1.35
CA LEU A 168 -0.39 1.47 1.52
C LEU A 168 -0.76 -0.01 1.58
N ALA A 169 -1.40 -0.44 2.65
CA ALA A 169 -1.79 -1.83 2.84
C ALA A 169 -3.30 -1.93 3.07
N ASP A 170 -3.98 -2.69 2.24
CA ASP A 170 -5.43 -2.93 2.34
C ASP A 170 -5.69 -4.35 2.82
N GLU A 171 -6.15 -4.50 4.08
CA GLU A 171 -6.41 -5.76 4.78
C GLU A 171 -5.25 -6.77 4.65
N PRO A 172 -3.99 -6.37 4.94
CA PRO A 172 -2.80 -7.16 4.57
C PRO A 172 -2.66 -8.49 5.32
N THR A 173 -3.44 -8.70 6.38
CA THR A 173 -3.42 -9.90 7.23
C THR A 173 -4.72 -10.70 7.16
N GLY A 174 -5.75 -10.21 6.47
CA GLY A 174 -7.09 -10.79 6.45
C GLY A 174 -7.18 -12.23 5.90
N ASN A 175 -6.20 -12.69 5.13
CA ASN A 175 -6.12 -14.07 4.61
C ASN A 175 -5.05 -14.92 5.32
N LEU A 176 -4.56 -14.48 6.49
CA LEU A 176 -3.46 -15.14 7.21
C LEU A 176 -3.93 -15.63 8.59
N ASP A 177 -3.35 -16.74 9.04
CA ASP A 177 -3.49 -17.16 10.42
C ASP A 177 -2.84 -16.13 11.40
N ALA A 178 -3.14 -16.25 12.68
CA ALA A 178 -2.72 -15.28 13.69
C ALA A 178 -1.18 -15.13 13.79
N VAL A 179 -0.45 -16.25 13.71
CA VAL A 179 1.02 -16.27 13.85
C VAL A 179 1.67 -15.60 12.62
N THR A 180 1.24 -16.00 11.46
CA THR A 180 1.72 -15.46 10.18
C THR A 180 1.40 -13.97 10.05
N GLY A 181 0.18 -13.57 10.42
CA GLY A 181 -0.25 -12.16 10.42
C GLY A 181 0.58 -11.31 11.37
N ALA A 182 0.89 -11.81 12.59
CA ALA A 182 1.77 -11.12 13.53
C ALA A 182 3.16 -10.84 12.93
N GLY A 183 3.70 -11.78 12.15
CA GLY A 183 4.97 -11.59 11.45
C GLY A 183 4.92 -10.48 10.39
N VAL A 184 3.79 -10.31 9.67
CA VAL A 184 3.60 -9.20 8.72
C VAL A 184 3.47 -7.86 9.44
N ILE A 185 2.76 -7.83 10.58
CA ILE A 185 2.63 -6.62 11.41
C ILE A 185 4.00 -6.19 11.94
N ALA A 186 4.79 -7.12 12.48
CA ALA A 186 6.14 -6.85 12.95
C ALA A 186 7.05 -6.30 11.83
N LEU A 187 6.91 -6.82 10.60
CA LEU A 187 7.61 -6.29 9.43
C LEU A 187 7.22 -4.83 9.16
N PHE A 188 5.93 -4.48 9.20
CA PHE A 188 5.49 -3.09 9.00
C PHE A 188 6.03 -2.14 10.07
N ARG A 189 6.06 -2.59 11.34
CA ARG A 189 6.69 -1.83 12.44
C ARG A 189 8.18 -1.59 12.19
N ALA A 190 8.92 -2.62 11.77
CA ALA A 190 10.33 -2.50 11.46
C ALA A 190 10.58 -1.51 10.31
N LEU A 191 9.78 -1.60 9.23
CA LEU A 191 9.86 -0.68 8.09
C LEU A 191 9.55 0.76 8.49
N ALA A 192 8.56 0.99 9.35
CA ALA A 192 8.23 2.32 9.87
C ALA A 192 9.38 2.88 10.72
N ALA A 193 10.01 2.06 11.57
CA ALA A 193 11.19 2.44 12.35
C ALA A 193 12.41 2.79 11.46
N GLU A 194 12.48 2.24 10.24
CA GLU A 194 13.47 2.62 9.21
C GLU A 194 13.10 3.92 8.49
N GLY A 195 11.96 4.55 8.80
CA GLY A 195 11.52 5.83 8.21
C GLY A 195 10.50 5.69 7.07
N LEU A 196 10.04 4.47 6.72
CA LEU A 196 8.97 4.28 5.75
C LEU A 196 7.63 4.67 6.39
N THR A 197 6.86 5.55 5.75
CA THR A 197 5.48 5.83 6.19
C THR A 197 4.57 4.68 5.79
N VAL A 198 3.73 4.20 6.72
CA VAL A 198 2.84 3.07 6.47
C VAL A 198 1.39 3.44 6.85
N LEU A 199 0.46 3.28 5.93
CA LEU A 199 -0.98 3.43 6.18
C LEU A 199 -1.68 2.10 5.90
N VAL A 200 -2.26 1.50 6.93
CA VAL A 200 -2.89 0.17 6.88
C VAL A 200 -4.39 0.30 7.08
N ALA A 201 -5.20 -0.07 6.09
CA ALA A 201 -6.62 -0.29 6.27
C ALA A 201 -6.85 -1.69 6.84
N THR A 202 -7.61 -1.78 7.93
CA THR A 202 -7.86 -3.06 8.61
C THR A 202 -9.12 -3.02 9.47
N HIS A 203 -9.63 -4.19 9.83
CA HIS A 203 -10.62 -4.37 10.89
C HIS A 203 -10.03 -5.16 12.08
N GLU A 204 -8.73 -5.51 12.02
CA GLU A 204 -8.07 -6.34 13.04
C GLU A 204 -7.45 -5.48 14.16
N GLU A 205 -7.86 -5.74 15.41
CA GLU A 205 -7.35 -5.04 16.60
C GLU A 205 -5.84 -5.17 16.79
N ARG A 206 -5.24 -6.33 16.42
CA ARG A 206 -3.80 -6.55 16.52
C ARG A 206 -2.98 -5.60 15.65
N VAL A 207 -3.53 -5.17 14.50
CA VAL A 207 -2.86 -4.18 13.63
C VAL A 207 -2.93 -2.80 14.26
N THR A 208 -4.10 -2.43 14.79
CA THR A 208 -4.29 -1.12 15.45
C THR A 208 -3.47 -1.00 16.72
N ALA A 209 -3.37 -2.08 17.51
CA ALA A 209 -2.52 -2.10 18.70
C ALA A 209 -1.01 -1.95 18.40
N ALA A 210 -0.58 -2.34 17.20
CA ALA A 210 0.80 -2.20 16.76
C ALA A 210 1.10 -0.84 16.08
N ALA A 211 0.09 -0.06 15.73
CA ALA A 211 0.24 1.23 15.06
C ALA A 211 0.66 2.34 16.05
N ASP A 212 1.32 3.38 15.53
CA ASP A 212 1.61 4.58 16.33
C ASP A 212 0.34 5.37 16.59
N ARG A 213 -0.63 5.27 15.66
CA ARG A 213 -1.94 5.91 15.76
C ARG A 213 -2.99 5.08 15.03
N ALA A 214 -4.18 4.97 15.63
CA ALA A 214 -5.34 4.35 15.03
C ALA A 214 -6.42 5.40 14.77
N LEU A 215 -7.04 5.33 13.60
CA LEU A 215 -8.13 6.21 13.16
C LEU A 215 -9.33 5.36 12.76
N LEU A 216 -10.52 5.76 13.19
CA LEU A 216 -11.77 5.13 12.80
C LEU A 216 -12.43 5.90 11.65
N LEU A 217 -12.66 5.23 10.53
CA LEU A 217 -13.45 5.74 9.41
C LEU A 217 -14.91 5.31 9.57
N GLU A 218 -15.75 6.27 9.86
CA GLU A 218 -17.16 6.07 10.04
C GLU A 218 -17.97 7.16 9.31
N ARG A 219 -18.96 6.75 8.52
CA ARG A 219 -19.83 7.66 7.74
C ARG A 219 -19.05 8.69 6.91
N GLY A 220 -17.96 8.24 6.30
CA GLY A 220 -17.11 9.06 5.43
C GLY A 220 -16.17 10.04 6.16
N ARG A 221 -16.09 10.01 7.50
CA ARG A 221 -15.27 10.89 8.31
C ARG A 221 -14.29 10.12 9.19
N LEU A 222 -13.14 10.73 9.49
CA LEU A 222 -12.16 10.17 10.41
C LEU A 222 -12.33 10.73 11.82
N ARG A 223 -12.12 9.86 12.81
CA ARG A 223 -11.97 10.22 14.22
C ARG A 223 -10.89 9.35 14.86
N PRO A 224 -10.28 9.75 15.99
CA PRO A 224 -9.44 8.84 16.77
C PRO A 224 -10.20 7.55 17.12
N ALA A 225 -9.52 6.40 17.02
CA ALA A 225 -10.10 5.09 17.33
C ALA A 225 -10.07 4.81 18.84
#